data_4ae4f4db3e93b4ec3154c360785c4b9d
#
_entry.id   4ae4f4db3e93b4ec3154c360785c4b9d
#
_cell.length_a   1.000
_cell.length_b   1.000
_cell.length_c   1.000
_cell.angle_alpha   90.00
_cell.angle_beta   90.00
_cell.angle_gamma   90.00
#
_symmetry.space_group_name_H-M   'P 1'
#
loop_
_entity.id
_entity.type
_entity.pdbx_description
1 polymer ?
#
loop_
_entity_poly.entity_id
_entity_poly.type
_entity_poly.pdbx_seq_one_letter_code
_entity_poly.pdbx_strand_id
1 'polypeptide(L)'
;MATWDDVSRVCAALPEVAESIRRDGLRQWRVGDKLFVWERPLRTSDLAERGADAPTGPVLGARVPDEGAKRALVAAEPGVYFTTSHFDGYPAVLVRLDELDGEGLAELAEEAWACRAPRRLLAEHDVAPR
;
A
#
# COMPACT_ATOMS: atom_id res chain seq x y z
N MET A 1 12.48 -8.85 4.62
CA MET A 1 11.72 -7.95 5.50
C MET A 1 11.86 -6.51 5.01
N ALA A 2 10.76 -5.94 4.55
CA ALA A 2 10.77 -4.55 4.10
C ALA A 2 10.64 -3.59 5.28
N THR A 3 11.25 -2.42 5.16
CA THR A 3 11.22 -1.36 6.16
C THR A 3 10.63 -0.09 5.55
N TRP A 4 10.37 0.92 6.40
CA TRP A 4 9.90 2.22 5.90
C TRP A 4 10.94 2.90 5.01
N ASP A 5 12.22 2.69 5.26
CA ASP A 5 13.28 3.22 4.38
C ASP A 5 13.23 2.55 3.02
N ASP A 6 12.90 1.26 2.98
CA ASP A 6 12.70 0.55 1.72
C ASP A 6 11.50 1.11 0.94
N VAL A 7 10.40 1.43 1.64
CA VAL A 7 9.23 2.05 1.01
C VAL A 7 9.60 3.39 0.41
N SER A 8 10.33 4.23 1.15
CA SER A 8 10.78 5.54 0.66
C SER A 8 11.65 5.38 -0.60
N ARG A 9 12.58 4.45 -0.59
CA ARG A 9 13.49 4.22 -1.72
C ARG A 9 12.72 3.73 -2.96
N VAL A 10 11.85 2.76 -2.78
CA VAL A 10 11.07 2.18 -3.87
C VAL A 10 10.13 3.21 -4.48
N CYS A 11 9.44 3.97 -3.64
CA CYS A 11 8.51 5.00 -4.11
C CYS A 11 9.24 6.15 -4.80
N ALA A 12 10.42 6.54 -4.29
CA ALA A 12 11.20 7.61 -4.89
C ALA A 12 11.69 7.28 -6.30
N ALA A 13 11.77 5.99 -6.64
CA ALA A 13 12.15 5.54 -7.98
C ALA A 13 11.00 5.65 -8.98
N LEU A 14 9.76 5.87 -8.52
CA LEU A 14 8.59 6.03 -9.40
C LEU A 14 8.42 7.51 -9.79
N PRO A 15 7.95 7.78 -11.03
CA PRO A 15 7.82 9.16 -11.51
C PRO A 15 6.86 10.03 -10.69
N GLU A 16 7.30 11.24 -10.41
CA GLU A 16 6.52 12.31 -9.78
C GLU A 16 5.90 11.93 -8.44
N VAL A 17 6.59 11.12 -7.67
CA VAL A 17 6.14 10.77 -6.31
C VAL A 17 6.64 11.80 -5.32
N ALA A 18 5.74 12.24 -4.45
CA ALA A 18 6.06 13.11 -3.31
C ALA A 18 5.82 12.36 -2.01
N GLU A 19 6.83 12.34 -1.16
CA GLU A 19 6.71 11.82 0.20
C GLU A 19 6.42 12.98 1.14
N SER A 20 5.50 12.78 2.08
CA SER A 20 5.19 13.77 3.10
C SER A 20 4.97 13.09 4.45
N ILE A 21 5.05 13.87 5.52
CA ILE A 21 4.82 13.38 6.87
C ILE A 21 3.66 14.18 7.45
N ARG A 22 2.65 13.46 7.95
CA ARG A 22 1.47 14.07 8.58
C ARG A 22 1.86 14.67 9.94
N ARG A 23 0.95 15.45 10.54
CA ARG A 23 1.15 16.03 11.88
C ARG A 23 1.41 14.97 12.94
N ASP A 24 0.78 13.79 12.79
CA ASP A 24 0.93 12.67 13.71
C ASP A 24 2.19 11.83 13.44
N GLY A 25 3.03 12.26 12.49
CA GLY A 25 4.28 11.59 12.16
C GLY A 25 4.16 10.46 11.14
N LEU A 26 2.97 10.21 10.62
CA LEU A 26 2.75 9.13 9.65
C LEU A 26 3.18 9.55 8.25
N ARG A 27 3.87 8.66 7.57
CA ARG A 27 4.39 8.90 6.21
C ARG A 27 3.33 8.60 5.17
N GLN A 28 3.32 9.41 4.10
CA GLN A 28 2.40 9.24 2.98
C GLN A 28 3.15 9.48 1.67
N TRP A 29 2.76 8.76 0.64
CA TRP A 29 3.33 8.90 -0.70
C TRP A 29 2.21 9.15 -1.71
N ARG A 30 2.37 10.22 -2.50
CA ARG A 30 1.39 10.65 -3.48
C ARG A 30 2.01 10.76 -4.86
N VAL A 31 1.18 10.54 -5.89
CA VAL A 31 1.52 10.83 -7.27
C VAL A 31 0.41 11.72 -7.83
N GLY A 32 0.76 12.87 -8.41
CA GLY A 32 -0.23 13.83 -8.91
C GLY A 32 -1.24 14.22 -7.85
N ASP A 33 -0.79 14.45 -6.61
CA ASP A 33 -1.60 14.79 -5.43
C ASP A 33 -2.52 13.66 -4.93
N LYS A 34 -2.44 12.48 -5.53
CA LYS A 34 -3.28 11.34 -5.15
C LYS A 34 -2.50 10.34 -4.31
N LEU A 35 -3.03 10.01 -3.14
CA LEU A 35 -2.43 9.07 -2.22
C LEU A 35 -2.45 7.65 -2.80
N PHE A 36 -1.31 6.96 -2.82
CA PHE A 36 -1.27 5.59 -3.33
C PHE A 36 -0.71 4.57 -2.33
N VAL A 37 0.25 4.94 -1.47
CA VAL A 37 0.65 4.12 -0.32
C VAL A 37 0.85 5.03 0.89
N TRP A 38 0.63 4.48 2.08
CA TRP A 38 0.73 5.26 3.31
C TRP A 38 0.99 4.36 4.51
N GLU A 39 1.57 4.96 5.54
CA GLU A 39 1.76 4.30 6.83
C GLU A 39 0.41 4.27 7.55
N ARG A 40 -0.07 3.07 7.90
CA ARG A 40 -1.41 2.89 8.43
C ARG A 40 -1.40 2.01 9.68
N PRO A 41 -0.98 2.56 10.84
CA PRO A 41 -1.05 1.79 12.08
C PRO A 41 -2.51 1.41 12.40
N LEU A 42 -2.69 0.24 12.99
CA LEU A 42 -4.01 -0.23 13.35
C LEU A 42 -4.57 0.57 14.52
N ARG A 43 -5.85 0.89 14.43
CA ARG A 43 -6.60 1.57 15.48
C ARG A 43 -7.13 0.54 16.45
N THR A 44 -7.60 1.01 17.61
CA THR A 44 -8.19 0.12 18.64
C THR A 44 -9.30 -0.76 18.07
N SER A 45 -10.16 -0.19 17.20
CA SER A 45 -11.25 -0.95 16.58
C SER A 45 -10.73 -2.03 15.63
N ASP A 46 -9.66 -1.75 14.88
CA ASP A 46 -9.03 -2.73 13.99
C ASP A 46 -8.43 -3.89 14.79
N LEU A 47 -7.76 -3.56 15.90
CA LEU A 47 -7.15 -4.56 16.77
C LEU A 47 -8.21 -5.46 17.40
N ALA A 48 -9.34 -4.90 17.84
CA ALA A 48 -10.44 -5.65 18.39
C ALA A 48 -11.05 -6.59 17.35
N GLU A 49 -11.20 -6.12 16.12
CA GLU A 49 -11.75 -6.92 15.02
C GLU A 49 -10.82 -8.08 14.64
N ARG A 50 -9.52 -7.83 14.54
CA ARG A 50 -8.54 -8.85 14.13
C ARG A 50 -8.18 -9.82 15.26
N GLY A 51 -8.23 -9.36 16.49
CA GLY A 51 -7.88 -10.19 17.63
C GLY A 51 -6.47 -10.77 17.55
N ALA A 52 -6.32 -12.08 17.66
CA ALA A 52 -5.03 -12.76 17.64
C ALA A 52 -4.31 -12.65 16.29
N ASP A 53 -5.04 -12.38 15.21
CA ASP A 53 -4.45 -12.21 13.89
C ASP A 53 -3.92 -10.80 13.63
N ALA A 54 -4.07 -9.88 14.57
CA ALA A 54 -3.59 -8.52 14.41
C ALA A 54 -2.06 -8.51 14.28
N PRO A 55 -1.50 -7.81 13.28
CA PRO A 55 -0.05 -7.71 13.14
C PRO A 55 0.54 -6.91 14.30
N THR A 56 1.74 -7.29 14.73
CA THR A 56 2.49 -6.59 15.77
C THR A 56 3.52 -5.64 15.18
N GLY A 57 3.79 -5.74 13.88
CA GLY A 57 4.76 -4.92 13.18
C GLY A 57 4.13 -3.80 12.37
N PRO A 58 4.91 -3.14 11.51
CA PRO A 58 4.43 -2.01 10.71
C PRO A 58 3.39 -2.44 9.68
N VAL A 59 2.38 -1.58 9.48
CA VAL A 59 1.30 -1.81 8.51
C VAL A 59 1.32 -0.72 7.46
N LEU A 60 1.34 -1.13 6.20
CA LEU A 60 1.29 -0.25 5.03
C LEU A 60 -0.10 -0.33 4.43
N GLY A 61 -0.69 0.81 4.05
CA GLY A 61 -1.88 0.85 3.23
C GLY A 61 -1.48 1.05 1.78
N ALA A 62 -2.14 0.36 0.84
CA ALA A 62 -1.83 0.46 -0.57
C ALA A 62 -3.09 0.43 -1.42
N ARG A 63 -3.15 1.29 -2.43
CA ARG A 63 -4.26 1.29 -3.38
C ARG A 63 -4.21 0.05 -4.25
N VAL A 64 -5.39 -0.45 -4.59
CA VAL A 64 -5.57 -1.54 -5.56
C VAL A 64 -6.61 -1.08 -6.59
N PRO A 65 -6.69 -1.75 -7.76
CA PRO A 65 -7.63 -1.32 -8.80
C PRO A 65 -9.10 -1.42 -8.38
N ASP A 66 -9.46 -2.46 -7.64
CA ASP A 66 -10.83 -2.72 -7.26
C ASP A 66 -10.92 -3.73 -6.11
N GLU A 67 -12.14 -4.02 -5.65
CA GLU A 67 -12.39 -4.98 -4.57
C GLU A 67 -11.99 -6.41 -4.96
N GLY A 68 -12.11 -6.77 -6.24
CA GLY A 68 -11.69 -8.09 -6.72
C GLY A 68 -10.19 -8.30 -6.56
N ALA A 69 -9.40 -7.28 -6.90
CA ALA A 69 -7.95 -7.32 -6.72
C ALA A 69 -7.58 -7.44 -5.24
N LYS A 70 -8.27 -6.70 -4.37
CA LYS A 70 -8.07 -6.78 -2.92
C LYS A 70 -8.32 -8.21 -2.42
N ARG A 71 -9.46 -8.78 -2.77
CA ARG A 71 -9.81 -10.14 -2.34
C ARG A 71 -8.82 -11.17 -2.84
N ALA A 72 -8.33 -11.00 -4.08
CA ALA A 72 -7.34 -11.91 -4.67
C ALA A 72 -6.02 -11.89 -3.89
N LEU A 73 -5.54 -10.70 -3.51
CA LEU A 73 -4.31 -10.58 -2.71
C LEU A 73 -4.46 -11.23 -1.35
N VAL A 74 -5.54 -10.94 -0.65
CA VAL A 74 -5.80 -11.49 0.69
C VAL A 74 -5.93 -13.02 0.63
N ALA A 75 -6.59 -13.55 -0.40
CA ALA A 75 -6.74 -14.99 -0.57
C ALA A 75 -5.42 -15.68 -0.93
N ALA A 76 -4.61 -15.05 -1.78
CA ALA A 76 -3.35 -15.64 -2.23
C ALA A 76 -2.26 -15.62 -1.15
N GLU A 77 -2.17 -14.54 -0.38
CA GLU A 77 -1.11 -14.37 0.62
C GLU A 77 -1.67 -13.76 1.91
N PRO A 78 -2.47 -14.53 2.66
CA PRO A 78 -3.11 -14.02 3.89
C PRO A 78 -2.12 -13.69 5.01
N GLY A 79 -0.90 -14.18 4.93
CA GLY A 79 0.18 -13.83 5.86
C GLY A 79 0.77 -12.45 5.60
N VAL A 80 0.52 -11.88 4.42
CA VAL A 80 1.05 -10.58 4.00
C VAL A 80 -0.06 -9.55 3.91
N TYR A 81 -1.15 -9.86 3.21
CA TYR A 81 -2.24 -8.94 2.93
C TYR A 81 -3.46 -9.23 3.78
N PHE A 82 -4.10 -8.16 4.25
CA PHE A 82 -5.34 -8.28 5.03
C PHE A 82 -6.18 -7.03 4.87
N THR A 83 -7.37 -7.04 5.45
CA THR A 83 -8.25 -5.88 5.44
C THR A 83 -9.01 -5.82 6.78
N THR A 84 -9.62 -4.68 7.04
CA THR A 84 -10.53 -4.51 8.17
C THR A 84 -11.83 -3.89 7.65
N SER A 85 -12.89 -3.93 8.46
CA SER A 85 -14.20 -3.41 8.06
C SER A 85 -14.17 -1.92 7.70
N HIS A 86 -13.21 -1.16 8.26
CA HIS A 86 -13.03 0.25 7.91
C HIS A 86 -12.79 0.43 6.42
N PHE A 87 -12.17 -0.55 5.77
CA PHE A 87 -11.84 -0.48 4.34
C PHE A 87 -12.84 -1.23 3.44
N ASP A 88 -13.95 -1.71 3.98
CA ASP A 88 -14.98 -2.36 3.16
C ASP A 88 -15.47 -1.40 2.07
N GLY A 89 -15.48 -1.87 0.83
CA GLY A 89 -15.88 -1.06 -0.31
C GLY A 89 -14.85 -0.05 -0.80
N TYR A 90 -13.72 0.09 -0.10
CA TYR A 90 -12.65 1.00 -0.50
C TYR A 90 -11.53 0.22 -1.19
N PRO A 91 -11.07 0.65 -2.38
CA PRO A 91 -10.07 -0.11 -3.14
C PRO A 91 -8.65 0.08 -2.60
N ALA A 92 -8.43 -0.41 -1.40
CA ALA A 92 -7.12 -0.41 -0.75
C ALA A 92 -6.98 -1.66 0.10
N VAL A 93 -5.75 -2.12 0.27
CA VAL A 93 -5.42 -3.31 1.06
C VAL A 93 -4.43 -2.90 2.15
N LEU A 94 -4.46 -3.62 3.27
CA LEU A 94 -3.47 -3.46 4.33
C LEU A 94 -2.41 -4.55 4.19
N VAL A 95 -1.17 -4.20 4.52
CA VAL A 95 0.00 -5.04 4.27
C VAL A 95 0.85 -5.12 5.52
N ARG A 96 1.20 -6.34 5.92
CA ARG A 96 2.23 -6.57 6.95
C ARG A 96 3.58 -6.31 6.28
N LEU A 97 4.10 -5.10 6.47
CA LEU A 97 5.29 -4.62 5.76
C LEU A 97 6.50 -5.55 5.95
N ASP A 98 6.71 -6.01 7.17
CA ASP A 98 7.85 -6.87 7.48
C ASP A 98 7.73 -8.29 6.91
N GLU A 99 6.59 -8.64 6.34
CA GLU A 99 6.39 -9.92 5.65
C GLU A 99 6.63 -9.82 4.13
N LEU A 100 6.87 -8.61 3.61
CA LEU A 100 7.21 -8.41 2.21
C LEU A 100 8.73 -8.49 2.00
N ASP A 101 9.14 -9.07 0.87
CA ASP A 101 10.52 -8.93 0.41
C ASP A 101 10.64 -7.70 -0.48
N GLY A 102 11.86 -7.38 -0.92
CA GLY A 102 12.11 -6.20 -1.74
C GLY A 102 11.41 -6.22 -3.09
N GLU A 103 11.33 -7.40 -3.71
CA GLU A 103 10.66 -7.57 -5.00
C GLU A 103 9.15 -7.39 -4.85
N GLY A 104 8.55 -8.00 -3.83
CA GLY A 104 7.13 -7.86 -3.55
C GLY A 104 6.75 -6.43 -3.23
N LEU A 105 7.59 -5.71 -2.49
CA LEU A 105 7.36 -4.30 -2.19
C LEU A 105 7.41 -3.45 -3.47
N ALA A 106 8.39 -3.70 -4.33
CA ALA A 106 8.52 -2.94 -5.58
C ALA A 106 7.31 -3.15 -6.49
N GLU A 107 6.83 -4.39 -6.61
CA GLU A 107 5.63 -4.69 -7.40
C GLU A 107 4.39 -4.03 -6.82
N LEU A 108 4.21 -4.13 -5.52
CA LEU A 108 3.06 -3.53 -4.84
C LEU A 108 3.03 -2.01 -5.02
N ALA A 109 4.18 -1.36 -4.81
CA ALA A 109 4.28 0.09 -4.94
C ALA A 109 4.00 0.54 -6.37
N GLU A 110 4.55 -0.15 -7.38
CA GLU A 110 4.31 0.18 -8.78
C GLU A 110 2.83 0.02 -9.14
N GLU A 111 2.19 -1.05 -8.71
CA GLU A 111 0.77 -1.26 -8.98
C GLU A 111 -0.11 -0.22 -8.30
N ALA A 112 0.19 0.11 -7.05
CA ALA A 112 -0.54 1.16 -6.33
C ALA A 112 -0.35 2.52 -7.01
N TRP A 113 0.86 2.84 -7.43
CA TRP A 113 1.18 4.04 -8.19
C TRP A 113 0.38 4.08 -9.50
N ALA A 114 0.35 2.98 -10.23
CA ALA A 114 -0.41 2.89 -11.50
C ALA A 114 -1.90 3.11 -11.32
N CYS A 115 -2.46 2.78 -10.15
CA CYS A 115 -3.87 3.05 -9.85
C CYS A 115 -4.18 4.54 -9.78
N ARG A 116 -3.20 5.38 -9.45
CA ARG A 116 -3.42 6.79 -9.15
C ARG A 116 -2.69 7.73 -10.10
N ALA A 117 -1.68 7.25 -10.84
CA ALA A 117 -0.90 8.09 -11.73
C ALA A 117 -1.71 8.62 -12.91
N PRO A 118 -1.47 9.88 -13.35
CA PRO A 118 -2.09 10.38 -14.57
C PRO A 118 -1.71 9.53 -15.78
N ARG A 119 -2.57 9.51 -16.78
CA ARG A 119 -2.35 8.71 -18.01
C ARG A 119 -1.01 9.01 -18.69
N ARG A 120 -0.59 10.27 -18.70
CA ARG A 120 0.69 10.65 -19.32
C ARG A 120 1.86 9.95 -18.64
N LEU A 121 1.82 9.82 -17.31
CA LEU A 121 2.89 9.14 -16.58
C LEU A 121 2.87 7.64 -16.82
N LEU A 122 1.71 7.03 -16.95
CA LEU A 122 1.61 5.61 -17.27
C LEU A 122 2.25 5.31 -18.61
N ALA A 123 1.99 6.15 -19.63
CA ALA A 123 2.58 5.99 -20.95
C ALA A 123 4.09 6.17 -20.93
N GLU A 124 4.59 7.17 -20.21
CA GLU A 124 6.01 7.47 -20.10
C GLU A 124 6.79 6.41 -19.32
N HIS A 125 6.15 5.82 -18.33
CA HIS A 125 6.79 4.82 -17.47
C HIS A 125 6.79 3.42 -18.11
N ASP A 126 6.12 3.25 -19.23
CA ASP A 126 6.02 1.97 -19.94
C ASP A 126 5.47 0.85 -19.03
N VAL A 127 4.48 1.21 -18.21
CA VAL A 127 3.79 0.22 -17.39
C VAL A 127 2.82 -0.54 -18.26
N ALA A 128 2.86 -1.86 -18.23
CA ALA A 128 1.94 -2.69 -18.99
C ALA A 128 0.48 -2.37 -18.59
N PRO A 129 -0.44 -2.37 -19.55
CA PRO A 129 -1.86 -2.15 -19.23
C PRO A 129 -2.34 -3.17 -18.21
N ARG A 130 -3.05 -2.68 -17.20
CA ARG A 130 -3.57 -3.51 -16.12
C ARG A 130 -5.03 -3.80 -16.33
#